data_1b16e5bc8f81f448863f09d252018a28
#
_entry.id   1b16e5bc8f81f448863f09d252018a28
#
_cell.length_a   1.000
_cell.length_b   1.000
_cell.length_c   1.000
_cell.angle_alpha   90.00
_cell.angle_beta   90.00
_cell.angle_gamma   90.00
#
_symmetry.space_group_name_H-M   'P 1'
#
loop_
_entity.id
_entity.type
_entity.pdbx_description
1 polymer ?
#
loop_
_entity_poly.entity_id
_entity_poly.type
_entity_poly.pdbx_seq_one_letter_code
_entity_poly.pdbx_strand_id
1 'polypeptide(L)'
;MKLKRLLAYIIDILIVGFVASALANIDILNPYLDNYLESYESFNETLKNINEENVMDMFYSDEFVNQYQNTLKYSVYSTGISFVCYLLYFVGFQKWNKNQTVGKKLMNLKVVNKNKKDDVKVWQYLVRTLIVYNLFFSSLNVCLALCFNTKLFFTLSIIISIIGYVITYLGYGMILFRKDGKGLHDLISGTEVMEVKNVIN
;
A
#
# COMPACT_ATOMS: atom_id res chain seq x y z
N MET A 1 -6.94 -22.59 2.55
CA MET A 1 -6.26 -21.47 3.25
C MET A 1 -5.87 -20.32 2.34
N LYS A 2 -5.23 -20.54 1.15
CA LYS A 2 -4.78 -19.46 0.24
C LYS A 2 -5.94 -18.55 -0.22
N LEU A 3 -7.05 -19.11 -0.69
CA LEU A 3 -8.23 -18.34 -1.10
C LEU A 3 -8.84 -17.51 0.04
N LYS A 4 -8.94 -18.08 1.24
CA LYS A 4 -9.41 -17.35 2.42
C LYS A 4 -8.52 -16.13 2.74
N ARG A 5 -7.19 -16.24 2.56
CA ARG A 5 -6.26 -15.11 2.74
C ARG A 5 -6.48 -14.02 1.71
N LEU A 6 -6.73 -14.39 0.44
CA LEU A 6 -7.04 -13.45 -0.62
C LEU A 6 -8.35 -12.69 -0.34
N LEU A 7 -9.41 -13.42 0.01
CA LEU A 7 -10.71 -12.81 0.34
C LEU A 7 -10.61 -11.89 1.57
N ALA A 8 -9.91 -12.32 2.62
CA ALA A 8 -9.67 -11.47 3.78
C ALA A 8 -8.93 -10.18 3.41
N TYR A 9 -7.93 -10.26 2.54
CA TYR A 9 -7.17 -9.12 2.04
C TYR A 9 -8.05 -8.14 1.25
N ILE A 10 -8.90 -8.64 0.35
CA ILE A 10 -9.82 -7.82 -0.45
C ILE A 10 -10.80 -7.08 0.48
N ILE A 11 -11.42 -7.78 1.44
CA ILE A 11 -12.34 -7.17 2.40
C ILE A 11 -11.64 -6.07 3.21
N ASP A 12 -10.44 -6.34 3.71
CA ASP A 12 -9.69 -5.40 4.52
C ASP A 12 -9.29 -4.14 3.73
N ILE A 13 -8.85 -4.29 2.47
CA ILE A 13 -8.53 -3.14 1.60
C ILE A 13 -9.77 -2.30 1.30
N LEU A 14 -10.90 -2.92 1.01
CA LEU A 14 -12.15 -2.19 0.74
C LEU A 14 -12.57 -1.35 1.96
N ILE A 15 -12.48 -1.93 3.17
CA ILE A 15 -12.83 -1.22 4.41
C ILE A 15 -11.88 -0.03 4.63
N VAL A 16 -10.58 -0.28 4.63
CA VAL A 16 -9.60 0.77 4.95
C VAL A 16 -9.49 1.81 3.85
N GLY A 17 -9.59 1.36 2.58
CA GLY A 17 -9.56 2.25 1.42
C GLY A 17 -10.76 3.19 1.39
N PHE A 18 -11.96 2.67 1.71
CA PHE A 18 -13.17 3.51 1.81
C PHE A 18 -13.02 4.57 2.91
N VAL A 19 -12.56 4.18 4.10
CA VAL A 19 -12.35 5.13 5.21
C VAL A 19 -11.30 6.17 4.87
N ALA A 20 -10.15 5.73 4.32
CA ALA A 20 -9.06 6.63 3.95
C ALA A 20 -9.51 7.62 2.85
N SER A 21 -10.24 7.13 1.83
CA SER A 21 -10.79 7.97 0.78
C SER A 21 -11.80 8.98 1.32
N ALA A 22 -12.73 8.54 2.18
CA ALA A 22 -13.71 9.44 2.80
C ALA A 22 -13.03 10.57 3.59
N LEU A 23 -11.97 10.25 4.35
CA LEU A 23 -11.22 11.25 5.11
C LEU A 23 -10.40 12.18 4.21
N ALA A 24 -9.81 11.65 3.13
CA ALA A 24 -9.01 12.43 2.18
C ALA A 24 -9.85 13.42 1.33
N ASN A 25 -11.17 13.25 1.28
CA ASN A 25 -12.10 14.15 0.62
C ASN A 25 -12.69 15.22 1.57
N ILE A 26 -12.15 15.37 2.77
CA ILE A 26 -12.54 16.42 3.71
C ILE A 26 -11.52 17.58 3.59
N ASP A 27 -11.95 18.74 3.13
CA ASP A 27 -11.10 19.90 2.83
C ASP A 27 -10.20 20.31 4.02
N ILE A 28 -10.74 20.26 5.25
CA ILE A 28 -9.97 20.59 6.47
C ILE A 28 -8.80 19.61 6.67
N LEU A 29 -8.96 18.34 6.26
CA LEU A 29 -7.92 17.32 6.39
C LEU A 29 -6.99 17.28 5.18
N ASN A 30 -7.45 17.75 4.03
CA ASN A 30 -6.70 17.76 2.78
C ASN A 30 -6.80 19.13 2.08
N PRO A 31 -6.03 20.14 2.55
CA PRO A 31 -6.08 21.49 1.98
C PRO A 31 -5.57 21.56 0.53
N TYR A 32 -4.99 20.51 0.00
CA TYR A 32 -4.54 20.41 -1.41
C TYR A 32 -5.49 19.59 -2.28
N LEU A 33 -6.73 19.33 -1.83
CA LEU A 33 -7.67 18.47 -2.56
C LEU A 33 -7.93 19.01 -3.97
N ASP A 34 -8.28 20.28 -4.12
CA ASP A 34 -8.57 20.89 -5.42
C ASP A 34 -7.34 20.89 -6.34
N ASN A 35 -6.17 21.26 -5.81
CA ASN A 35 -4.92 21.23 -6.55
C ASN A 35 -4.56 19.81 -7.00
N TYR A 36 -4.82 18.82 -6.16
CA TYR A 36 -4.61 17.41 -6.50
C TYR A 36 -5.54 16.97 -7.63
N LEU A 37 -6.83 17.29 -7.54
CA LEU A 37 -7.82 16.91 -8.56
C LEU A 37 -7.49 17.54 -9.92
N GLU A 38 -7.20 18.84 -9.95
CA GLU A 38 -6.80 19.55 -11.18
C GLU A 38 -5.52 18.95 -11.80
N SER A 39 -4.50 18.73 -10.97
CA SER A 39 -3.23 18.14 -11.42
C SER A 39 -3.40 16.70 -11.91
N TYR A 40 -4.26 15.92 -11.26
CA TYR A 40 -4.58 14.55 -11.65
C TYR A 40 -5.35 14.48 -12.97
N GLU A 41 -6.32 15.38 -13.18
CA GLU A 41 -7.06 15.48 -14.44
C GLU A 41 -6.13 15.86 -15.60
N SER A 42 -5.30 16.88 -15.43
CA SER A 42 -4.29 17.30 -16.42
C SER A 42 -3.34 16.16 -16.78
N PHE A 43 -2.84 15.44 -15.77
CA PHE A 43 -1.96 14.29 -16.00
C PHE A 43 -2.69 13.15 -16.74
N ASN A 44 -3.95 12.87 -16.42
CA ASN A 44 -4.73 11.85 -17.10
C ASN A 44 -5.05 12.23 -18.56
N GLU A 45 -5.27 13.50 -18.86
CA GLU A 45 -5.43 13.96 -20.23
C GLU A 45 -4.17 13.74 -21.05
N THR A 46 -3.01 14.04 -20.48
CA THR A 46 -1.72 13.76 -21.09
C THR A 46 -1.53 12.27 -21.35
N LEU A 47 -1.89 11.40 -20.39
CA LEU A 47 -1.82 9.94 -20.57
C LEU A 47 -2.73 9.42 -21.70
N LYS A 48 -3.91 10.01 -21.90
CA LYS A 48 -4.82 9.61 -23.00
C LYS A 48 -4.27 9.93 -24.38
N ASN A 49 -3.38 10.92 -24.48
CA ASN A 49 -2.76 11.35 -25.73
C ASN A 49 -1.49 10.55 -26.09
N ILE A 50 -1.09 9.59 -25.24
CA ILE A 50 0.04 8.71 -25.52
C ILE A 50 -0.38 7.62 -26.50
N ASN A 51 0.42 7.45 -27.56
CA ASN A 51 0.30 6.38 -28.53
C ASN A 51 1.68 5.73 -28.79
N GLU A 52 1.74 4.68 -29.62
CA GLU A 52 2.98 3.94 -29.88
C GLU A 52 4.06 4.81 -30.52
N GLU A 53 3.69 5.84 -31.28
CA GLU A 53 4.64 6.70 -32.00
C GLU A 53 5.30 7.74 -31.09
N ASN A 54 4.55 8.25 -30.08
CA ASN A 54 4.99 9.36 -29.23
C ASN A 54 5.35 8.96 -27.78
N VAL A 55 5.18 7.69 -27.40
CA VAL A 55 5.31 7.25 -26.01
C VAL A 55 6.67 7.60 -25.41
N MET A 56 7.77 7.42 -26.12
CA MET A 56 9.11 7.70 -25.60
C MET A 56 9.36 9.20 -25.45
N ASP A 57 8.97 10.00 -26.45
CA ASP A 57 9.13 11.45 -26.42
C ASP A 57 8.27 12.08 -25.30
N MET A 58 7.05 11.60 -25.12
CA MET A 58 6.17 12.04 -24.04
C MET A 58 6.74 11.72 -22.66
N PHE A 59 7.20 10.49 -22.41
CA PHE A 59 7.76 10.08 -21.13
C PHE A 59 8.99 10.90 -20.71
N TYR A 60 9.77 11.40 -21.67
CA TYR A 60 10.94 12.24 -21.40
C TYR A 60 10.65 13.74 -21.53
N SER A 61 9.41 14.14 -21.86
CA SER A 61 9.05 15.54 -21.94
C SER A 61 9.05 16.20 -20.55
N ASP A 62 9.54 17.42 -20.47
CA ASP A 62 9.51 18.19 -19.23
C ASP A 62 8.07 18.42 -18.74
N GLU A 63 7.10 18.49 -19.65
CA GLU A 63 5.69 18.66 -19.33
C GLU A 63 5.15 17.44 -18.58
N PHE A 64 5.30 16.22 -19.12
CA PHE A 64 4.84 14.99 -18.49
C PHE A 64 5.47 14.79 -17.10
N VAL A 65 6.78 15.01 -17.01
CA VAL A 65 7.50 14.82 -15.74
C VAL A 65 7.06 15.85 -14.69
N ASN A 66 6.83 17.11 -15.08
CA ASN A 66 6.32 18.14 -14.18
C ASN A 66 4.90 17.84 -13.70
N GLN A 67 3.99 17.41 -14.60
CA GLN A 67 2.63 17.03 -14.22
C GLN A 67 2.62 15.85 -13.25
N TYR A 68 3.42 14.82 -13.50
CA TYR A 68 3.57 13.68 -12.59
C TYR A 68 4.10 14.13 -11.21
N GLN A 69 5.14 14.97 -11.18
CA GLN A 69 5.69 15.49 -9.94
C GLN A 69 4.68 16.33 -9.16
N ASN A 70 3.92 17.19 -9.81
CA ASN A 70 2.92 18.04 -9.19
C ASN A 70 1.78 17.21 -8.60
N THR A 71 1.29 16.21 -9.33
CA THR A 71 0.27 15.29 -8.83
C THR A 71 0.74 14.60 -7.54
N LEU A 72 2.00 14.14 -7.48
CA LEU A 72 2.54 13.56 -6.25
C LEU A 72 2.73 14.58 -5.13
N LYS A 73 3.17 15.80 -5.41
CA LYS A 73 3.29 16.87 -4.40
C LYS A 73 1.95 17.17 -3.75
N TYR A 74 0.90 17.33 -4.55
CA TYR A 74 -0.43 17.62 -4.03
C TYR A 74 -1.09 16.41 -3.35
N SER A 75 -0.63 15.18 -3.63
CA SER A 75 -1.12 13.98 -2.96
C SER A 75 -0.58 13.78 -1.53
N VAL A 76 0.25 14.70 -1.01
CA VAL A 76 0.91 14.55 0.29
C VAL A 76 -0.07 14.28 1.44
N TYR A 77 -1.18 15.03 1.49
CA TYR A 77 -2.19 14.85 2.55
C TYR A 77 -2.98 13.55 2.37
N SER A 78 -3.46 13.25 1.17
CA SER A 78 -4.18 12.00 0.89
C SER A 78 -3.32 10.77 1.14
N THR A 79 -2.04 10.81 0.76
CA THR A 79 -1.07 9.74 1.06
C THR A 79 -0.82 9.63 2.57
N GLY A 80 -0.66 10.74 3.27
CA GLY A 80 -0.49 10.79 4.73
C GLY A 80 -1.70 10.23 5.48
N ILE A 81 -2.91 10.63 5.10
CA ILE A 81 -4.16 10.11 5.66
C ILE A 81 -4.26 8.60 5.44
N SER A 82 -4.01 8.14 4.20
CA SER A 82 -4.01 6.72 3.87
C SER A 82 -2.98 5.96 4.72
N PHE A 83 -1.76 6.46 4.83
CA PHE A 83 -0.70 5.86 5.64
C PHE A 83 -1.13 5.67 7.10
N VAL A 84 -1.70 6.71 7.71
CA VAL A 84 -2.21 6.65 9.09
C VAL A 84 -3.37 5.67 9.22
N CYS A 85 -4.36 5.68 8.31
CA CYS A 85 -5.48 4.75 8.33
C CYS A 85 -5.02 3.29 8.24
N TYR A 86 -4.09 2.99 7.34
CA TYR A 86 -3.53 1.65 7.21
C TYR A 86 -2.79 1.21 8.47
N LEU A 87 -1.98 2.09 9.08
CA LEU A 87 -1.30 1.76 10.33
C LEU A 87 -2.29 1.54 11.49
N LEU A 88 -3.27 2.42 11.64
CA LEU A 88 -4.28 2.26 12.68
C LEU A 88 -5.05 0.96 12.54
N TYR A 89 -5.41 0.57 11.33
CA TYR A 89 -6.18 -0.65 11.09
C TYR A 89 -5.33 -1.93 11.14
N PHE A 90 -4.22 -1.99 10.41
CA PHE A 90 -3.42 -3.21 10.29
C PHE A 90 -2.40 -3.41 11.43
N VAL A 91 -2.09 -2.37 12.19
CA VAL A 91 -1.22 -2.48 13.36
C VAL A 91 -2.02 -2.32 14.64
N GLY A 92 -2.68 -1.18 14.84
CA GLY A 92 -3.42 -0.87 16.06
C GLY A 92 -4.61 -1.79 16.28
N PHE A 93 -5.61 -1.71 15.39
CA PHE A 93 -6.84 -2.50 15.51
C PHE A 93 -6.55 -4.00 15.44
N GLN A 94 -5.69 -4.47 14.53
CA GLN A 94 -5.36 -5.89 14.41
C GLN A 94 -4.72 -6.44 15.69
N LYS A 95 -3.81 -5.69 16.33
CA LYS A 95 -3.21 -6.08 17.60
C LYS A 95 -4.25 -6.15 18.72
N TRP A 96 -5.12 -5.12 18.81
CA TRP A 96 -6.19 -5.05 19.80
C TRP A 96 -7.23 -6.18 19.60
N ASN A 97 -7.59 -6.50 18.36
CA ASN A 97 -8.59 -7.52 18.00
C ASN A 97 -7.99 -8.93 17.90
N LYS A 98 -7.18 -9.34 18.88
CA LYS A 98 -6.62 -10.70 18.99
C LYS A 98 -5.88 -11.18 17.74
N ASN A 99 -5.09 -10.30 17.13
CA ASN A 99 -4.28 -10.56 15.94
C ASN A 99 -5.09 -10.78 14.65
N GLN A 100 -6.32 -10.25 14.59
CA GLN A 100 -7.22 -10.37 13.46
C GLN A 100 -7.69 -8.99 12.97
N THR A 101 -7.73 -8.79 11.67
CA THR A 101 -8.51 -7.73 11.00
C THR A 101 -9.95 -8.20 10.81
N VAL A 102 -10.84 -7.33 10.35
CA VAL A 102 -12.24 -7.69 10.06
C VAL A 102 -12.30 -8.80 9.02
N GLY A 103 -11.59 -8.64 7.88
CA GLY A 103 -11.55 -9.66 6.82
C GLY A 103 -10.95 -10.98 7.30
N LYS A 104 -9.87 -10.94 8.11
CA LYS A 104 -9.30 -12.16 8.70
C LYS A 104 -10.27 -12.83 9.68
N LYS A 105 -11.01 -12.06 10.47
CA LYS A 105 -12.01 -12.61 11.39
C LYS A 105 -13.15 -13.30 10.64
N LEU A 106 -13.67 -12.69 9.56
CA LEU A 106 -14.70 -13.29 8.71
C LEU A 106 -14.23 -14.59 8.04
N MET A 107 -12.95 -14.68 7.69
CA MET A 107 -12.36 -15.88 7.08
C MET A 107 -11.80 -16.88 8.10
N ASN A 108 -12.02 -16.67 9.41
CA ASN A 108 -11.45 -17.49 10.48
C ASN A 108 -9.92 -17.60 10.42
N LEU A 109 -9.24 -16.50 10.13
CA LEU A 109 -7.78 -16.40 10.05
C LEU A 109 -7.25 -15.51 11.17
N LYS A 110 -6.04 -15.81 11.65
CA LYS A 110 -5.27 -14.92 12.56
C LYS A 110 -3.79 -14.92 12.21
N VAL A 111 -3.13 -13.82 12.55
CA VAL A 111 -1.66 -13.72 12.48
C VAL A 111 -1.09 -14.27 13.77
N VAL A 112 -0.04 -15.09 13.65
CA VAL A 112 0.69 -15.66 14.78
C VAL A 112 2.18 -15.46 14.59
N ASN A 113 2.92 -15.45 15.69
CA ASN A 113 4.38 -15.46 15.63
C ASN A 113 4.85 -16.83 15.08
N LYS A 114 5.92 -16.84 14.31
CA LYS A 114 6.52 -18.07 13.75
C LYS A 114 6.82 -19.11 14.85
N ASN A 115 7.24 -18.66 16.02
CA ASN A 115 7.54 -19.54 17.15
C ASN A 115 6.28 -20.09 17.85
N LYS A 116 5.07 -19.56 17.50
CA LYS A 116 3.75 -19.96 18.07
C LYS A 116 3.59 -19.87 19.58
N LYS A 117 4.68 -19.62 20.30
CA LYS A 117 4.73 -19.51 21.77
C LYS A 117 4.55 -18.08 22.26
N ASP A 118 5.05 -17.12 21.45
CA ASP A 118 5.05 -15.71 21.81
C ASP A 118 3.93 -14.96 21.09
N ASP A 119 3.48 -13.88 21.71
CA ASP A 119 2.53 -12.97 21.08
C ASP A 119 3.20 -12.19 19.93
N VAL A 120 2.41 -11.78 18.94
CA VAL A 120 2.93 -11.00 17.82
C VAL A 120 3.26 -9.59 18.29
N LYS A 121 4.48 -9.14 18.05
CA LYS A 121 4.96 -7.81 18.45
C LYS A 121 4.48 -6.73 17.47
N VAL A 122 4.31 -5.50 17.96
CA VAL A 122 3.85 -4.36 17.14
C VAL A 122 4.72 -4.13 15.91
N TRP A 123 6.04 -4.22 16.03
CA TRP A 123 6.96 -4.03 14.90
C TRP A 123 6.75 -5.07 13.78
N GLN A 124 6.31 -6.29 14.13
CA GLN A 124 6.02 -7.33 13.14
C GLN A 124 4.81 -6.97 12.29
N TYR A 125 3.78 -6.35 12.88
CA TYR A 125 2.66 -5.79 12.11
C TYR A 125 3.08 -4.60 11.27
N LEU A 126 3.91 -3.69 11.80
CA LEU A 126 4.45 -2.56 11.05
C LEU A 126 5.16 -3.03 9.78
N VAL A 127 6.14 -3.92 9.90
CA VAL A 127 6.90 -4.45 8.77
C VAL A 127 5.96 -5.10 7.73
N ARG A 128 5.00 -5.91 8.18
CA ARG A 128 4.01 -6.52 7.29
C ARG A 128 3.22 -5.48 6.53
N THR A 129 2.69 -4.49 7.23
CA THR A 129 1.82 -3.45 6.64
C THR A 129 2.59 -2.61 5.62
N LEU A 130 3.80 -2.19 5.94
CA LEU A 130 4.64 -1.41 5.03
C LEU A 130 4.95 -2.14 3.72
N ILE A 131 5.20 -3.46 3.79
CA ILE A 131 5.53 -4.28 2.62
C ILE A 131 4.27 -4.64 1.82
N VAL A 132 3.21 -5.17 2.49
CA VAL A 132 2.01 -5.68 1.82
C VAL A 132 1.27 -4.60 1.05
N TYR A 133 1.16 -3.41 1.62
CA TYR A 133 0.38 -2.31 1.04
C TYR A 133 1.24 -1.27 0.31
N ASN A 134 2.51 -1.55 0.08
CA ASN A 134 3.45 -0.67 -0.61
C ASN A 134 3.57 0.74 0.02
N LEU A 135 3.19 0.88 1.30
CA LEU A 135 3.12 2.18 1.98
C LEU A 135 4.48 2.87 2.09
N PHE A 136 5.54 2.11 2.31
CA PHE A 136 6.88 2.64 2.41
C PHE A 136 7.32 3.31 1.10
N PHE A 137 7.15 2.62 -0.02
CA PHE A 137 7.60 3.12 -1.32
C PHE A 137 6.70 4.25 -1.85
N SER A 138 5.38 4.19 -1.61
CA SER A 138 4.48 5.28 -1.99
C SER A 138 4.78 6.57 -1.22
N SER A 139 4.98 6.49 0.09
CA SER A 139 5.38 7.65 0.90
C SER A 139 6.75 8.20 0.50
N LEU A 140 7.69 7.32 0.16
CA LEU A 140 9.01 7.74 -0.31
C LEU A 140 8.92 8.49 -1.65
N ASN A 141 8.05 8.08 -2.58
CA ASN A 141 7.82 8.80 -3.82
C ASN A 141 7.29 10.23 -3.59
N VAL A 142 6.36 10.40 -2.66
CA VAL A 142 5.87 11.75 -2.28
C VAL A 142 7.01 12.58 -1.67
N CYS A 143 7.82 12.01 -0.80
CA CYS A 143 9.00 12.70 -0.26
C CYS A 143 10.00 13.11 -1.36
N LEU A 144 10.25 12.25 -2.33
CA LEU A 144 11.11 12.58 -3.47
C LEU A 144 10.54 13.74 -4.30
N ALA A 145 9.21 13.75 -4.53
CA ALA A 145 8.54 14.81 -5.28
C ALA A 145 8.69 16.17 -4.57
N LEU A 146 8.71 16.18 -3.24
CA LEU A 146 8.85 17.40 -2.44
C LEU A 146 10.32 17.89 -2.34
N CYS A 147 11.30 16.98 -2.33
CA CYS A 147 12.68 17.29 -1.99
C CYS A 147 13.59 17.51 -3.20
N PHE A 148 13.27 16.93 -4.36
CA PHE A 148 14.19 16.91 -5.50
C PHE A 148 13.66 17.71 -6.70
N ASN A 149 14.60 18.16 -7.54
CA ASN A 149 14.25 18.76 -8.83
C ASN A 149 13.66 17.71 -9.78
N THR A 150 12.93 18.18 -10.78
CA THR A 150 12.10 17.37 -11.67
C THR A 150 12.83 16.19 -12.30
N LYS A 151 14.03 16.39 -12.82
CA LYS A 151 14.80 15.33 -13.52
C LYS A 151 15.28 14.25 -12.56
N LEU A 152 15.87 14.64 -11.43
CA LEU A 152 16.36 13.69 -10.43
C LEU A 152 15.21 12.95 -9.75
N PHE A 153 14.12 13.69 -9.42
CA PHE A 153 12.88 13.09 -8.91
C PHE A 153 12.38 11.98 -9.83
N PHE A 154 12.22 12.27 -11.13
CA PHE A 154 11.63 11.32 -12.07
C PHE A 154 12.45 10.02 -12.15
N THR A 155 13.75 10.13 -12.29
CA THR A 155 14.64 8.96 -12.35
C THR A 155 14.55 8.12 -11.08
N LEU A 156 14.63 8.75 -9.91
CA LEU A 156 14.56 8.05 -8.63
C LEU A 156 13.17 7.44 -8.37
N SER A 157 12.09 8.15 -8.74
CA SER A 157 10.72 7.68 -8.53
C SER A 157 10.40 6.43 -9.34
N ILE A 158 10.88 6.34 -10.59
CA ILE A 158 10.74 5.14 -11.42
C ILE A 158 11.44 3.96 -10.76
N ILE A 159 12.70 4.13 -10.36
CA ILE A 159 13.49 3.06 -9.72
C ILE A 159 12.79 2.55 -8.45
N ILE A 160 12.36 3.47 -7.59
CA ILE A 160 11.70 3.15 -6.31
C ILE A 160 10.35 2.49 -6.55
N SER A 161 9.58 2.95 -7.54
CA SER A 161 8.31 2.34 -7.91
C SER A 161 8.49 0.92 -8.41
N ILE A 162 9.45 0.67 -9.28
CA ILE A 162 9.76 -0.68 -9.79
C ILE A 162 10.14 -1.60 -8.62
N ILE A 163 11.05 -1.17 -7.74
CA ILE A 163 11.46 -1.95 -6.57
C ILE A 163 10.24 -2.26 -5.68
N GLY A 164 9.40 -1.26 -5.40
CA GLY A 164 8.20 -1.41 -4.58
C GLY A 164 7.21 -2.41 -5.16
N TYR A 165 6.92 -2.31 -6.46
CA TYR A 165 6.04 -3.27 -7.15
C TYR A 165 6.62 -4.67 -7.19
N VAL A 166 7.91 -4.83 -7.52
CA VAL A 166 8.58 -6.13 -7.53
C VAL A 166 8.48 -6.81 -6.16
N ILE A 167 8.78 -6.10 -5.08
CA ILE A 167 8.69 -6.63 -3.71
C ILE A 167 7.25 -7.04 -3.37
N THR A 168 6.27 -6.22 -3.73
CA THR A 168 4.86 -6.46 -3.45
C THR A 168 4.34 -7.67 -4.23
N TYR A 169 4.58 -7.71 -5.54
CA TYR A 169 4.12 -8.83 -6.39
C TYR A 169 4.85 -10.14 -6.09
N LEU A 170 6.14 -10.11 -5.79
CA LEU A 170 6.85 -11.29 -5.29
C LEU A 170 6.24 -11.79 -3.98
N GLY A 171 5.88 -10.86 -3.08
CA GLY A 171 5.22 -11.19 -1.82
C GLY A 171 3.90 -11.94 -2.02
N TYR A 172 3.07 -11.50 -2.97
CA TYR A 172 1.82 -12.18 -3.31
C TYR A 172 2.06 -13.49 -4.07
N GLY A 173 2.96 -13.50 -5.02
CA GLY A 173 3.35 -14.70 -5.76
C GLY A 173 3.81 -15.81 -4.81
N MET A 174 4.63 -15.49 -3.81
CA MET A 174 5.06 -16.46 -2.80
C MET A 174 3.88 -17.09 -2.05
N ILE A 175 2.84 -16.33 -1.70
CA ILE A 175 1.64 -16.90 -1.04
C ILE A 175 0.97 -17.95 -1.92
N LEU A 176 0.90 -17.70 -3.24
CA LEU A 176 0.23 -18.58 -4.20
C LEU A 176 1.04 -19.83 -4.50
N PHE A 177 2.36 -19.69 -4.71
CA PHE A 177 3.20 -20.79 -5.23
C PHE A 177 3.88 -21.60 -4.13
N ARG A 178 4.21 -21.02 -2.97
CA ARG A 178 4.86 -21.78 -1.90
C ARG A 178 3.92 -22.81 -1.27
N LYS A 179 4.47 -23.96 -0.90
CA LYS A 179 3.72 -25.04 -0.21
C LYS A 179 3.24 -24.62 1.17
N ASP A 180 4.06 -23.82 1.91
CA ASP A 180 3.72 -23.32 3.24
C ASP A 180 2.79 -22.08 3.21
N GLY A 181 2.52 -21.52 2.01
CA GLY A 181 1.64 -20.37 1.82
C GLY A 181 2.13 -19.07 2.48
N LYS A 182 3.43 -18.96 2.81
CA LYS A 182 4.01 -17.75 3.41
C LYS A 182 4.42 -16.76 2.32
N GLY A 183 4.03 -15.51 2.48
CA GLY A 183 4.49 -14.41 1.64
C GLY A 183 5.82 -13.82 2.13
N LEU A 184 6.42 -12.95 1.34
CA LEU A 184 7.67 -12.27 1.68
C LEU A 184 7.55 -11.52 3.03
N HIS A 185 6.45 -10.80 3.23
CA HIS A 185 6.15 -10.08 4.46
C HIS A 185 6.04 -11.00 5.69
N ASP A 186 5.53 -12.24 5.52
CA ASP A 186 5.49 -13.25 6.59
C ASP A 186 6.90 -13.66 7.01
N LEU A 187 7.80 -13.85 6.02
CA LEU A 187 9.18 -14.26 6.27
C LEU A 187 9.98 -13.16 6.98
N ILE A 188 9.91 -11.93 6.45
CA ILE A 188 10.67 -10.78 7.00
C ILE A 188 10.21 -10.43 8.41
N SER A 189 8.89 -10.44 8.66
CA SER A 189 8.34 -10.14 9.98
C SER A 189 8.42 -11.30 10.99
N GLY A 190 8.78 -12.50 10.54
CA GLY A 190 8.78 -13.69 11.40
C GLY A 190 7.38 -14.10 11.87
N THR A 191 6.37 -13.93 11.04
CA THR A 191 4.98 -14.27 11.34
C THR A 191 4.41 -15.27 10.36
N GLU A 192 3.22 -15.80 10.66
CA GLU A 192 2.44 -16.60 9.71
C GLU A 192 0.94 -16.39 9.93
N VAL A 193 0.14 -16.70 8.90
CA VAL A 193 -1.33 -16.66 9.00
C VAL A 193 -1.85 -18.09 9.15
N MET A 194 -2.65 -18.32 10.18
CA MET A 194 -3.25 -19.62 10.50
C MET A 194 -4.77 -19.53 10.55
N GLU A 195 -5.45 -20.66 10.29
CA GLU A 195 -6.88 -20.78 10.58
C GLU A 195 -7.11 -20.89 12.09
N VAL A 196 -8.09 -20.15 12.59
CA VAL A 196 -8.58 -20.32 13.96
C VAL A 196 -9.43 -21.59 13.96
N LYS A 197 -8.93 -22.67 14.54
CA LYS A 197 -9.74 -23.85 14.81
C LYS A 197 -10.79 -23.43 15.85
N ASN A 198 -12.07 -23.63 15.55
CA ASN A 198 -13.10 -23.57 16.56
C ASN A 198 -12.78 -24.68 17.55
N VAL A 199 -12.24 -24.30 18.70
CA VAL A 199 -12.21 -25.21 19.84
C VAL A 199 -13.66 -25.24 20.33
N ILE A 200 -14.39 -26.21 19.85
CA ILE A 200 -15.69 -26.57 20.47
C ILE A 200 -15.30 -27.18 21.81
N ASN A 201 -15.42 -26.39 22.85
CA ASN A 201 -15.39 -26.88 24.22
C ASN A 201 -16.78 -27.35 24.59
#